data_687030e26e9b16e390c290539a52e489
#
_entry.id   687030e26e9b16e390c290539a52e489
#
_cell.length_a   1.000
_cell.length_b   1.000
_cell.length_c   1.000
_cell.angle_alpha   90.00
_cell.angle_beta   90.00
_cell.angle_gamma   90.00
#
_symmetry.space_group_name_H-M   'P 1'
#
loop_
_entity.id
_entity.type
_entity.pdbx_description
1 polymer ?
#
loop_
_entity_poly.entity_id
_entity_poly.type
_entity_poly.pdbx_seq_one_letter_code
_entity_poly.pdbx_strand_id
1 'polypeptide(L)'
;MRRWMGLFLGCATLAHGEITRHGGGDEALPDRQYVHVVSQAESPVMQTWIKAKDGVYIAAAVRKPLSSKWGNGPFPSLIMFHGAPGGRGMDQLVGWSRGDHGGPVWERFLQEGYVVVVADYRGGDWNQMNRPSSTGLVTAIDDGITVIDYVQNLPYVKRSDVSVYGVSLGGNLAMYLASRVPTLHAVVAGAPAPIWFLGVKLNPDGSRPDLAKAELDPAVVRENIAPIRMPVLILVGTEDRLMPLDIMLHDELAKQGKAVRLEIFEHGYHDFVLGNQGQERKDLPRGEILLPGALEALELTLKFVREPK
;
A
#
# COMPACT_ATOMS: atom_id res chain seq x y z
N MET A 1 -9.96 -22.82 50.51
CA MET A 1 -10.64 -22.39 49.25
C MET A 1 -9.77 -21.41 48.52
N ARG A 2 -9.00 -21.86 47.53
CA ARG A 2 -8.19 -21.00 46.68
C ARG A 2 -8.87 -20.90 45.31
N ARG A 3 -9.36 -19.69 44.94
CA ARG A 3 -9.94 -19.40 43.63
C ARG A 3 -8.78 -19.21 42.63
N TRP A 4 -8.73 -20.05 41.64
CA TRP A 4 -7.92 -19.84 40.43
C TRP A 4 -8.66 -18.85 39.49
N MET A 5 -8.11 -17.68 39.31
CA MET A 5 -8.50 -16.77 38.22
C MET A 5 -7.69 -17.16 36.99
N GLY A 6 -8.35 -17.85 36.06
CA GLY A 6 -7.80 -18.12 34.73
C GLY A 6 -7.75 -16.82 33.93
N LEU A 7 -6.54 -16.38 33.56
CA LEU A 7 -6.32 -15.37 32.54
C LEU A 7 -6.69 -15.99 31.20
N PHE A 8 -7.82 -15.61 30.63
CA PHE A 8 -8.09 -15.82 29.22
C PHE A 8 -7.24 -14.79 28.43
N LEU A 9 -6.09 -15.21 27.91
CA LEU A 9 -5.44 -14.55 26.80
C LEU A 9 -6.33 -14.79 25.56
N GLY A 10 -7.17 -13.82 25.23
CA GLY A 10 -7.88 -13.79 23.96
C GLY A 10 -6.87 -13.58 22.84
N CYS A 11 -6.47 -14.66 22.17
CA CYS A 11 -5.91 -14.56 20.83
C CYS A 11 -6.98 -13.91 19.95
N ALA A 12 -6.81 -12.66 19.57
CA ALA A 12 -7.61 -12.04 18.52
C ALA A 12 -7.27 -12.77 17.22
N THR A 13 -8.05 -13.78 16.87
CA THR A 13 -8.02 -14.37 15.53
C THR A 13 -8.46 -13.29 14.56
N LEU A 14 -7.56 -12.85 13.70
CA LEU A 14 -7.90 -12.01 12.54
C LEU A 14 -9.05 -12.72 11.79
N ALA A 15 -10.21 -12.07 11.70
CA ALA A 15 -11.33 -12.62 10.96
C ALA A 15 -10.89 -12.78 9.49
N HIS A 16 -11.05 -13.98 8.97
CA HIS A 16 -10.72 -14.29 7.57
C HIS A 16 -11.84 -13.72 6.68
N GLY A 17 -11.50 -12.83 5.76
CA GLY A 17 -12.43 -12.33 4.75
C GLY A 17 -13.43 -11.28 5.24
N GLU A 18 -13.03 -10.38 6.13
CA GLU A 18 -13.88 -9.28 6.58
C GLU A 18 -14.03 -8.21 5.49
N ILE A 19 -15.28 -7.78 5.24
CA ILE A 19 -15.62 -6.65 4.36
C ILE A 19 -16.33 -5.59 5.20
N THR A 20 -15.80 -4.37 5.23
CA THR A 20 -16.39 -3.22 5.92
C THR A 20 -16.68 -2.10 4.93
N ARG A 21 -17.79 -1.37 5.11
CA ARG A 21 -18.16 -0.20 4.32
C ARG A 21 -18.11 1.06 5.19
N HIS A 22 -17.51 2.11 4.64
CA HIS A 22 -17.37 3.41 5.27
C HIS A 22 -18.01 4.49 4.41
N GLY A 23 -18.54 5.53 5.02
CA GLY A 23 -19.04 6.72 4.32
C GLY A 23 -17.92 7.70 3.96
N GLY A 24 -18.18 8.61 3.02
CA GLY A 24 -17.40 9.83 2.84
C GLY A 24 -16.01 9.71 2.20
N GLY A 25 -15.80 8.78 1.26
CA GLY A 25 -14.50 8.58 0.61
C GLY A 25 -13.91 9.84 -0.03
N ASP A 26 -14.69 10.52 -0.87
CA ASP A 26 -14.29 11.75 -1.59
C ASP A 26 -15.18 12.95 -1.29
N GLU A 27 -16.03 12.88 -0.28
CA GLU A 27 -16.79 14.03 0.17
C GLU A 27 -15.84 15.10 0.73
N ALA A 28 -15.82 16.26 0.10
CA ALA A 28 -15.11 17.41 0.63
C ALA A 28 -15.70 17.83 1.98
N LEU A 29 -14.85 18.17 2.93
CA LEU A 29 -15.30 18.71 4.20
C LEU A 29 -16.14 19.96 3.97
N PRO A 30 -17.29 20.12 4.69
CA PRO A 30 -18.06 21.35 4.66
C PRO A 30 -17.17 22.54 4.97
N ASP A 31 -17.39 23.67 4.29
CA ASP A 31 -16.66 24.91 4.50
C ASP A 31 -15.15 24.85 4.20
N ARG A 32 -14.69 23.86 3.42
CA ARG A 32 -13.28 23.66 3.09
C ARG A 32 -12.37 23.58 4.32
N GLN A 33 -12.86 22.99 5.38
CA GLN A 33 -12.05 22.73 6.56
C GLN A 33 -11.10 21.56 6.26
N TYR A 34 -9.82 21.87 6.21
CA TYR A 34 -8.78 20.86 6.08
C TYR A 34 -8.46 20.25 7.45
N VAL A 35 -8.36 18.95 7.51
CA VAL A 35 -7.88 18.29 8.73
C VAL A 35 -6.36 18.29 8.67
N HIS A 36 -5.74 19.06 9.55
CA HIS A 36 -4.29 19.01 9.68
C HIS A 36 -3.87 17.71 10.36
N VAL A 37 -3.41 16.77 9.56
CA VAL A 37 -3.06 15.41 10.03
C VAL A 37 -1.66 15.36 10.60
N VAL A 38 -0.77 16.25 10.15
CA VAL A 38 0.66 16.20 10.47
C VAL A 38 1.27 17.58 10.61
N SER A 39 2.04 17.79 11.67
CA SER A 39 3.07 18.80 11.68
C SER A 39 4.24 18.32 10.81
N GLN A 40 4.85 19.20 10.05
CA GLN A 40 6.05 18.83 9.27
C GLN A 40 7.08 18.22 10.21
N ALA A 41 7.37 16.93 10.02
CA ALA A 41 8.42 16.30 10.79
C ALA A 41 9.77 16.85 10.30
N GLU A 42 10.59 17.32 11.22
CA GLU A 42 11.93 17.85 10.92
C GLU A 42 12.93 16.77 10.47
N SER A 43 12.48 15.52 10.33
CA SER A 43 13.32 14.42 9.88
C SER A 43 13.80 14.64 8.44
N PRO A 44 15.11 14.64 8.20
CA PRO A 44 15.66 14.84 6.86
C PRO A 44 15.30 13.67 5.94
N VAL A 45 15.10 13.98 4.65
CA VAL A 45 14.97 12.96 3.61
C VAL A 45 16.34 12.52 3.16
N MET A 46 16.62 11.22 3.29
CA MET A 46 17.81 10.60 2.71
C MET A 46 17.47 10.12 1.30
N GLN A 47 18.12 10.71 0.31
CA GLN A 47 18.04 10.25 -1.08
C GLN A 47 18.95 9.04 -1.25
N THR A 48 18.37 7.92 -1.63
CA THR A 48 19.09 6.64 -1.69
C THR A 48 18.94 6.03 -3.08
N TRP A 49 20.03 5.50 -3.59
CA TRP A 49 20.08 4.76 -4.83
C TRP A 49 20.46 3.31 -4.54
N ILE A 50 19.48 2.42 -4.64
CA ILE A 50 19.62 1.00 -4.29
C ILE A 50 20.00 0.23 -5.53
N LYS A 51 21.16 -0.44 -5.52
CA LYS A 51 21.64 -1.21 -6.65
C LYS A 51 20.87 -2.52 -6.79
N ALA A 52 20.16 -2.70 -7.90
CA ALA A 52 19.51 -3.94 -8.26
C ALA A 52 20.53 -5.00 -8.74
N LYS A 53 20.09 -6.26 -8.81
CA LYS A 53 20.93 -7.39 -9.21
C LYS A 53 21.51 -7.25 -10.63
N ASP A 54 20.77 -6.59 -11.50
CA ASP A 54 21.19 -6.30 -12.89
C ASP A 54 22.10 -5.06 -13.01
N GLY A 55 22.46 -4.44 -11.90
CA GLY A 55 23.35 -3.29 -11.82
C GLY A 55 22.69 -1.92 -11.98
N VAL A 56 21.41 -1.86 -12.28
CA VAL A 56 20.65 -0.61 -12.34
C VAL A 56 20.35 -0.10 -10.93
N TYR A 57 20.22 1.20 -10.77
CA TYR A 57 19.93 1.83 -9.48
C TYR A 57 18.47 2.25 -9.39
N ILE A 58 17.82 1.88 -8.28
CA ILE A 58 16.44 2.20 -7.93
C ILE A 58 16.45 3.37 -6.95
N ALA A 59 15.69 4.41 -7.26
CA ALA A 59 15.57 5.57 -6.38
C ALA A 59 14.66 5.30 -5.18
N ALA A 60 15.05 5.75 -4.00
CA ALA A 60 14.22 5.71 -2.80
C ALA A 60 14.48 6.93 -1.91
N ALA A 61 13.40 7.54 -1.42
CA ALA A 61 13.43 8.57 -0.40
C ALA A 61 13.16 7.92 0.95
N VAL A 62 14.13 7.95 1.86
CA VAL A 62 14.06 7.31 3.16
C VAL A 62 14.01 8.37 4.25
N ARG A 63 13.06 8.25 5.17
CA ARG A 63 12.94 9.09 6.36
C ARG A 63 12.90 8.24 7.61
N LYS A 64 13.67 8.66 8.60
CA LYS A 64 13.79 7.99 9.90
C LYS A 64 13.04 8.80 10.96
N PRO A 65 12.35 8.17 11.93
CA PRO A 65 11.74 8.87 13.04
C PRO A 65 12.76 9.71 13.82
N LEU A 66 12.32 10.82 14.43
CA LEU A 66 13.18 11.67 15.25
C LEU A 66 13.68 10.90 16.47
N SER A 67 15.02 10.82 16.63
CA SER A 67 15.66 10.13 17.75
C SER A 67 15.33 10.79 19.09
N SER A 68 15.07 12.10 19.12
CA SER A 68 14.63 12.83 20.32
C SER A 68 13.29 12.34 20.86
N LYS A 69 12.40 11.84 19.99
CA LYS A 69 11.07 11.32 20.38
C LYS A 69 11.08 9.79 20.53
N TRP A 70 11.77 9.08 19.65
CA TRP A 70 11.64 7.64 19.49
C TRP A 70 12.90 6.84 19.82
N GLY A 71 14.00 7.50 20.21
CA GLY A 71 15.28 6.85 20.44
C GLY A 71 15.99 6.46 19.14
N ASN A 72 16.81 5.42 19.19
CA ASN A 72 17.66 5.00 18.07
C ASN A 72 17.14 3.79 17.28
N GLY A 73 16.00 3.25 17.66
CA GLY A 73 15.41 2.05 17.04
C GLY A 73 15.81 0.75 17.75
N PRO A 74 15.62 -0.43 17.14
CA PRO A 74 15.12 -0.58 15.78
C PRO A 74 13.63 -0.24 15.65
N PHE A 75 13.27 0.37 14.51
CA PHE A 75 11.93 0.87 14.23
C PHE A 75 11.16 -0.07 13.29
N PRO A 76 9.82 -0.13 13.38
CA PRO A 76 9.01 -0.65 12.30
C PRO A 76 9.19 0.19 11.04
N SER A 77 8.89 -0.37 9.87
CA SER A 77 9.00 0.38 8.61
C SER A 77 7.81 0.17 7.69
N LEU A 78 7.49 1.20 6.92
CA LEU A 78 6.53 1.18 5.85
C LEU A 78 7.21 1.57 4.54
N ILE A 79 7.15 0.69 3.55
CA ILE A 79 7.65 0.93 2.20
C ILE A 79 6.46 1.23 1.32
N MET A 80 6.47 2.39 0.66
CA MET A 80 5.44 2.83 -0.26
C MET A 80 5.88 2.65 -1.70
N PHE A 81 5.03 2.01 -2.51
CA PHE A 81 5.11 1.94 -3.96
C PHE A 81 3.96 2.72 -4.59
N HIS A 82 4.30 3.70 -5.41
CA HIS A 82 3.37 4.63 -6.04
C HIS A 82 2.55 4.00 -7.19
N GLY A 83 1.52 4.70 -7.65
CA GLY A 83 0.74 4.33 -8.84
C GLY A 83 1.50 4.55 -10.15
N ALA A 84 0.89 4.16 -11.25
CA ALA A 84 1.46 4.29 -12.59
C ALA A 84 1.84 5.75 -12.96
N PRO A 85 2.84 5.90 -13.86
CA PRO A 85 3.79 4.90 -14.29
C PRO A 85 4.93 4.67 -13.29
N GLY A 86 5.73 3.61 -13.47
CA GLY A 86 7.03 3.47 -12.82
C GLY A 86 8.05 4.49 -13.37
N GLY A 87 9.21 4.60 -12.73
CA GLY A 87 10.27 5.51 -13.17
C GLY A 87 9.98 6.99 -12.86
N ARG A 88 9.45 7.28 -11.68
CA ARG A 88 9.09 8.64 -11.25
C ARG A 88 10.28 9.53 -10.96
N GLY A 89 11.38 8.94 -10.55
CA GLY A 89 12.61 9.64 -10.23
C GLY A 89 12.65 10.29 -8.83
N MET A 90 13.85 10.61 -8.40
CA MET A 90 14.14 11.01 -7.01
C MET A 90 13.38 12.26 -6.56
N ASP A 91 13.26 13.27 -7.41
CA ASP A 91 12.62 14.54 -7.02
C ASP A 91 11.15 14.36 -6.63
N GLN A 92 10.43 13.51 -7.36
CA GLN A 92 9.04 13.20 -7.03
C GLN A 92 8.94 12.39 -5.73
N LEU A 93 9.81 11.40 -5.53
CA LEU A 93 9.82 10.60 -4.31
C LEU A 93 10.12 11.47 -3.07
N VAL A 94 11.06 12.40 -3.20
CA VAL A 94 11.38 13.37 -2.14
C VAL A 94 10.20 14.29 -1.85
N GLY A 95 9.52 14.80 -2.89
CA GLY A 95 8.31 15.60 -2.74
C GLY A 95 7.22 14.83 -1.99
N TRP A 96 6.93 13.62 -2.42
CA TRP A 96 5.94 12.78 -1.75
C TRP A 96 6.31 12.44 -0.31
N SER A 97 7.55 12.12 -0.04
CA SER A 97 8.01 11.85 1.32
C SER A 97 7.88 13.05 2.26
N ARG A 98 7.75 14.26 1.72
CA ARG A 98 7.60 15.54 2.46
C ARG A 98 6.17 16.06 2.52
N GLY A 99 5.20 15.37 1.98
CA GLY A 99 3.81 15.75 2.04
C GLY A 99 3.15 16.16 0.73
N ASP A 100 3.89 16.12 -0.40
CA ASP A 100 3.28 16.33 -1.71
C ASP A 100 2.54 15.05 -2.15
N HIS A 101 1.41 15.16 -2.86
CA HIS A 101 0.69 14.03 -3.48
C HIS A 101 0.53 12.78 -2.59
N GLY A 102 -0.19 12.92 -1.48
CA GLY A 102 -0.40 11.81 -0.54
C GLY A 102 0.66 11.70 0.55
N GLY A 103 1.62 12.61 0.57
CA GLY A 103 2.63 12.70 1.61
C GLY A 103 2.10 12.81 3.04
N PRO A 104 0.90 13.38 3.33
CA PRO A 104 0.33 13.35 4.67
C PRO A 104 0.24 11.94 5.26
N VAL A 105 -0.06 10.94 4.45
CA VAL A 105 -0.11 9.54 4.89
C VAL A 105 1.27 9.10 5.42
N TRP A 106 2.32 9.42 4.70
CA TRP A 106 3.70 9.03 5.06
C TRP A 106 4.22 9.81 6.26
N GLU A 107 3.91 11.10 6.34
CA GLU A 107 4.22 11.93 7.52
C GLU A 107 3.58 11.37 8.79
N ARG A 108 2.33 10.92 8.72
CA ARG A 108 1.62 10.35 9.86
C ARG A 108 2.33 9.08 10.39
N PHE A 109 2.79 8.20 9.50
CA PHE A 109 3.57 7.03 9.89
C PHE A 109 4.90 7.40 10.55
N LEU A 110 5.59 8.39 10.01
CA LEU A 110 6.84 8.88 10.57
C LEU A 110 6.65 9.43 12.00
N GLN A 111 5.56 10.16 12.25
CA GLN A 111 5.19 10.66 13.57
C GLN A 111 4.87 9.55 14.57
N GLU A 112 4.44 8.40 14.08
CA GLU A 112 4.14 7.21 14.87
C GLU A 112 5.34 6.25 15.04
N GLY A 113 6.53 6.72 14.69
CA GLY A 113 7.78 6.00 14.95
C GLY A 113 8.18 5.00 13.85
N TYR A 114 7.58 5.08 12.66
CA TYR A 114 7.97 4.25 11.52
C TYR A 114 9.11 4.87 10.72
N VAL A 115 10.02 4.04 10.23
CA VAL A 115 10.83 4.41 9.07
C VAL A 115 9.93 4.38 7.85
N VAL A 116 9.89 5.49 7.10
CA VAL A 116 9.09 5.61 5.88
C VAL A 116 10.01 5.62 4.68
N VAL A 117 9.71 4.76 3.72
CA VAL A 117 10.46 4.63 2.47
C VAL A 117 9.49 4.83 1.31
N VAL A 118 9.71 5.86 0.50
CA VAL A 118 8.98 6.05 -0.76
C VAL A 118 9.91 5.61 -1.88
N ALA A 119 9.59 4.50 -2.52
CA ALA A 119 10.46 3.87 -3.50
C ALA A 119 9.88 3.91 -4.91
N ASP A 120 10.78 4.05 -5.88
CA ASP A 120 10.49 3.87 -7.29
C ASP A 120 10.58 2.38 -7.68
N TYR A 121 10.17 2.08 -8.89
CA TYR A 121 10.34 0.80 -9.54
C TYR A 121 10.32 1.01 -11.06
N ARG A 122 11.03 0.17 -11.79
CA ARG A 122 11.07 0.21 -13.25
C ARG A 122 9.84 -0.46 -13.86
N GLY A 123 9.69 -0.37 -15.16
CA GLY A 123 8.69 -1.13 -15.90
C GLY A 123 7.39 -0.37 -16.17
N GLY A 124 7.49 0.90 -16.50
CA GLY A 124 6.31 1.70 -16.92
C GLY A 124 5.51 1.09 -18.06
N ASP A 125 6.11 0.25 -18.89
CA ASP A 125 5.49 -0.37 -20.05
C ASP A 125 4.47 -1.45 -19.73
N TRP A 126 4.52 -2.07 -18.55
CA TRP A 126 3.51 -3.04 -18.13
C TRP A 126 2.15 -2.40 -17.85
N ASN A 127 2.09 -1.07 -17.82
CA ASN A 127 0.86 -0.31 -17.79
C ASN A 127 0.15 -0.26 -19.16
N GLN A 128 0.82 -0.63 -20.26
CA GLN A 128 0.16 -0.81 -21.54
C GLN A 128 -0.63 -2.12 -21.54
N MET A 129 -1.92 -1.99 -21.23
CA MET A 129 -2.82 -3.14 -21.06
C MET A 129 -2.96 -4.04 -22.27
N ASN A 130 -2.61 -3.54 -23.45
CA ASN A 130 -2.68 -4.30 -24.70
C ASN A 130 -1.47 -5.19 -24.92
N ARG A 131 -0.40 -5.02 -24.15
CA ARG A 131 0.78 -5.89 -24.15
C ARG A 131 1.46 -5.80 -22.79
N PRO A 132 1.05 -6.61 -21.80
CA PRO A 132 1.88 -6.75 -20.62
C PRO A 132 3.22 -7.31 -21.10
N SER A 133 4.26 -6.49 -21.12
CA SER A 133 5.58 -7.08 -21.26
C SER A 133 5.79 -7.82 -19.94
N SER A 134 5.78 -9.15 -20.00
CA SER A 134 6.12 -10.00 -18.86
C SER A 134 7.45 -9.55 -18.23
N THR A 135 8.34 -9.03 -19.05
CA THR A 135 9.63 -8.45 -18.66
C THR A 135 9.48 -7.24 -17.75
N GLY A 136 8.56 -6.30 -18.04
CA GLY A 136 8.38 -5.10 -17.21
C GLY A 136 7.81 -5.41 -15.83
N LEU A 137 6.87 -6.35 -15.74
CA LEU A 137 6.32 -6.81 -14.47
C LEU A 137 7.37 -7.53 -13.61
N VAL A 138 8.13 -8.46 -14.21
CA VAL A 138 9.20 -9.17 -13.53
C VAL A 138 10.24 -8.19 -12.99
N THR A 139 10.65 -7.22 -13.80
CA THR A 139 11.59 -6.17 -13.38
C THR A 139 11.05 -5.35 -12.20
N ALA A 140 9.77 -4.95 -12.23
CA ALA A 140 9.16 -4.21 -11.12
C ALA A 140 9.12 -5.04 -9.83
N ILE A 141 8.83 -6.34 -9.91
CA ILE A 141 8.85 -7.25 -8.76
C ILE A 141 10.27 -7.38 -8.20
N ASP A 142 11.28 -7.58 -9.06
CA ASP A 142 12.68 -7.68 -8.65
C ASP A 142 13.18 -6.38 -8.00
N ASP A 143 12.77 -5.22 -8.52
CA ASP A 143 13.04 -3.92 -7.92
C ASP A 143 12.40 -3.81 -6.53
N GLY A 144 11.14 -4.17 -6.38
CA GLY A 144 10.44 -4.16 -5.11
C GLY A 144 11.09 -5.08 -4.07
N ILE A 145 11.49 -6.29 -4.47
CA ILE A 145 12.25 -7.22 -3.61
C ILE A 145 13.58 -6.59 -3.18
N THR A 146 14.30 -5.98 -4.13
CA THR A 146 15.56 -5.30 -3.85
C THR A 146 15.40 -4.17 -2.82
N VAL A 147 14.33 -3.37 -2.95
CA VAL A 147 14.02 -2.32 -1.97
C VAL A 147 13.71 -2.91 -0.59
N ILE A 148 12.90 -3.97 -0.52
CA ILE A 148 12.57 -4.64 0.74
C ILE A 148 13.83 -5.19 1.41
N ASP A 149 14.67 -5.90 0.66
CA ASP A 149 15.94 -6.44 1.17
C ASP A 149 16.84 -5.34 1.71
N TYR A 150 16.95 -4.22 0.99
CA TYR A 150 17.71 -3.06 1.46
C TYR A 150 17.17 -2.52 2.80
N VAL A 151 15.85 -2.31 2.89
CA VAL A 151 15.21 -1.76 4.10
C VAL A 151 15.35 -2.72 5.28
N GLN A 152 15.16 -4.02 5.07
CA GLN A 152 15.32 -5.04 6.11
C GLN A 152 16.76 -5.15 6.65
N ASN A 153 17.76 -4.65 5.92
CA ASN A 153 19.15 -4.65 6.34
C ASN A 153 19.63 -3.29 6.90
N LEU A 154 18.77 -2.28 6.98
CA LEU A 154 19.11 -1.03 7.65
C LEU A 154 19.27 -1.26 9.16
N PRO A 155 20.35 -0.78 9.78
CA PRO A 155 20.69 -1.11 11.18
C PRO A 155 19.67 -0.58 12.21
N TYR A 156 18.83 0.35 11.80
CA TYR A 156 17.80 0.96 12.62
C TYR A 156 16.37 0.47 12.29
N VAL A 157 16.24 -0.54 11.42
CA VAL A 157 14.93 -1.14 11.06
C VAL A 157 14.76 -2.48 11.77
N LYS A 158 13.59 -2.68 12.35
CA LYS A 158 13.18 -3.96 12.89
C LYS A 158 12.79 -4.89 11.75
N ARG A 159 13.70 -5.78 11.37
CA ARG A 159 13.60 -6.64 10.18
C ARG A 159 12.28 -7.43 10.08
N SER A 160 11.72 -7.85 11.21
CA SER A 160 10.45 -8.60 11.27
C SER A 160 9.21 -7.71 11.18
N ASP A 161 9.39 -6.38 11.11
CA ASP A 161 8.31 -5.40 11.17
C ASP A 161 8.40 -4.42 9.99
N VAL A 162 8.49 -5.02 8.80
CA VAL A 162 8.54 -4.31 7.51
C VAL A 162 7.24 -4.56 6.79
N SER A 163 6.46 -3.50 6.58
CA SER A 163 5.19 -3.53 5.85
C SER A 163 5.33 -2.82 4.50
N VAL A 164 4.49 -3.23 3.55
CA VAL A 164 4.42 -2.61 2.22
C VAL A 164 3.05 -1.96 2.04
N TYR A 165 3.04 -0.76 1.49
CA TYR A 165 1.85 -0.04 1.05
C TYR A 165 1.98 0.26 -0.45
N GLY A 166 1.04 -0.18 -1.24
CA GLY A 166 1.01 0.12 -2.68
C GLY A 166 -0.30 0.76 -3.10
N VAL A 167 -0.23 1.73 -4.02
CA VAL A 167 -1.43 2.40 -4.57
C VAL A 167 -1.54 2.10 -6.05
N SER A 168 -2.76 1.76 -6.52
CA SER A 168 -3.02 1.51 -7.95
C SER A 168 -2.07 0.43 -8.50
N LEU A 169 -1.24 0.77 -9.47
CA LEU A 169 -0.20 -0.11 -10.01
C LEU A 169 0.77 -0.59 -8.92
N GLY A 170 1.16 0.31 -7.99
CA GLY A 170 1.94 -0.06 -6.80
C GLY A 170 1.18 -1.04 -5.89
N GLY A 171 -0.16 -0.96 -5.85
CA GLY A 171 -1.01 -1.92 -5.15
C GLY A 171 -0.95 -3.32 -5.77
N ASN A 172 -0.97 -3.39 -7.11
CA ASN A 172 -0.74 -4.65 -7.81
C ASN A 172 0.69 -5.20 -7.55
N LEU A 173 1.71 -4.32 -7.55
CA LEU A 173 3.07 -4.69 -7.17
C LEU A 173 3.14 -5.21 -5.73
N ALA A 174 2.49 -4.53 -4.78
CA ALA A 174 2.44 -4.94 -3.38
C ALA A 174 1.87 -6.36 -3.21
N MET A 175 0.86 -6.74 -3.99
CA MET A 175 0.31 -8.09 -3.98
C MET A 175 1.32 -9.14 -4.49
N TYR A 176 2.09 -8.83 -5.54
CA TYR A 176 3.19 -9.70 -5.98
C TYR A 176 4.29 -9.81 -4.92
N LEU A 177 4.63 -8.70 -4.24
CA LEU A 177 5.61 -8.72 -3.16
C LEU A 177 5.11 -9.55 -1.97
N ALA A 178 3.81 -9.50 -1.63
CA ALA A 178 3.19 -10.40 -0.65
C ALA A 178 3.39 -11.87 -1.02
N SER A 179 3.28 -12.19 -2.30
CA SER A 179 3.48 -13.55 -2.80
C SER A 179 4.96 -14.00 -2.81
N ARG A 180 5.90 -13.08 -2.95
CA ARG A 180 7.35 -13.39 -3.13
C ARG A 180 8.19 -13.18 -1.87
N VAL A 181 7.71 -12.38 -0.91
CA VAL A 181 8.46 -12.03 0.31
C VAL A 181 7.65 -12.40 1.56
N PRO A 182 7.67 -13.67 1.98
CA PRO A 182 6.83 -14.17 3.09
C PRO A 182 7.22 -13.60 4.47
N THR A 183 8.32 -12.85 4.55
CA THR A 183 8.82 -12.21 5.78
C THR A 183 8.23 -10.83 6.03
N LEU A 184 7.40 -10.30 5.14
CA LEU A 184 6.70 -9.05 5.36
C LEU A 184 5.77 -9.14 6.57
N HIS A 185 5.67 -8.04 7.31
CA HIS A 185 4.76 -7.93 8.45
C HIS A 185 3.31 -7.83 8.00
N ALA A 186 3.01 -6.90 7.10
CA ALA A 186 1.69 -6.69 6.53
C ALA A 186 1.79 -6.10 5.12
N VAL A 187 0.71 -6.23 4.34
CA VAL A 187 0.58 -5.59 3.04
C VAL A 187 -0.71 -4.80 2.98
N VAL A 188 -0.62 -3.56 2.51
CA VAL A 188 -1.76 -2.67 2.27
C VAL A 188 -1.83 -2.36 0.78
N ALA A 189 -2.95 -2.64 0.17
CA ALA A 189 -3.25 -2.38 -1.23
C ALA A 189 -4.33 -1.31 -1.33
N GLY A 190 -3.91 -0.05 -1.56
CA GLY A 190 -4.80 1.09 -1.73
C GLY A 190 -5.26 1.22 -3.17
N ALA A 191 -6.56 1.08 -3.42
CA ALA A 191 -7.14 1.12 -4.76
C ALA A 191 -6.30 0.31 -5.77
N PRO A 192 -5.99 -0.97 -5.50
CA PRO A 192 -5.08 -1.73 -6.33
C PRO A 192 -5.63 -1.91 -7.75
N ALA A 193 -4.75 -2.22 -8.68
CA ALA A 193 -5.11 -2.57 -10.04
C ALA A 193 -4.71 -4.04 -10.29
N PRO A 194 -5.38 -5.04 -9.68
CA PRO A 194 -4.89 -6.41 -9.59
C PRO A 194 -5.08 -7.24 -10.88
N ILE A 195 -5.13 -6.58 -12.03
CA ILE A 195 -5.46 -7.17 -13.33
C ILE A 195 -4.53 -8.36 -13.64
N TRP A 196 -3.23 -8.17 -13.55
CA TRP A 196 -2.27 -9.24 -13.84
C TRP A 196 -2.13 -10.22 -12.69
N PHE A 197 -2.25 -9.74 -11.45
CA PHE A 197 -2.18 -10.60 -10.27
C PHE A 197 -3.30 -11.65 -10.25
N LEU A 198 -4.48 -11.27 -10.73
CA LEU A 198 -5.64 -12.15 -10.87
C LEU A 198 -5.69 -12.89 -12.22
N GLY A 199 -4.76 -12.62 -13.14
CA GLY A 199 -4.78 -13.21 -14.47
C GLY A 199 -6.07 -12.87 -15.24
N VAL A 200 -6.52 -11.61 -15.19
CA VAL A 200 -7.72 -11.18 -15.91
C VAL A 200 -7.55 -11.41 -17.41
N LYS A 201 -8.46 -12.17 -17.99
CA LYS A 201 -8.47 -12.43 -19.42
C LYS A 201 -8.93 -11.20 -20.18
N LEU A 202 -8.13 -10.79 -21.15
CA LEU A 202 -8.49 -9.72 -22.07
C LEU A 202 -9.48 -10.24 -23.14
N ASN A 203 -10.22 -9.34 -23.75
CA ASN A 203 -11.04 -9.64 -24.91
C ASN A 203 -10.15 -10.13 -26.08
N PRO A 204 -10.69 -10.86 -27.07
CA PRO A 204 -9.93 -11.36 -28.23
C PRO A 204 -9.23 -10.25 -29.02
N ASP A 205 -9.75 -9.02 -29.01
CA ASP A 205 -9.15 -7.84 -29.63
C ASP A 205 -8.07 -7.17 -28.76
N GLY A 206 -7.80 -7.73 -27.58
CA GLY A 206 -6.85 -7.19 -26.60
C GLY A 206 -7.38 -6.05 -25.75
N SER A 207 -8.66 -5.68 -25.90
CA SER A 207 -9.32 -4.69 -25.04
C SER A 207 -9.64 -5.27 -23.66
N ARG A 208 -9.91 -4.39 -22.69
CA ARG A 208 -10.38 -4.81 -21.36
C ARG A 208 -11.81 -5.32 -21.42
N PRO A 209 -12.12 -6.42 -20.72
CA PRO A 209 -13.50 -6.84 -20.52
C PRO A 209 -14.26 -5.85 -19.63
N ASP A 210 -15.57 -6.05 -19.53
CA ASP A 210 -16.35 -5.51 -18.42
C ASP A 210 -15.78 -6.07 -17.10
N LEU A 211 -15.19 -5.21 -16.27
CA LEU A 211 -14.48 -5.65 -15.06
C LEU A 211 -15.40 -6.31 -14.03
N ALA A 212 -16.69 -5.98 -14.04
CA ALA A 212 -17.69 -6.63 -13.18
C ALA A 212 -17.98 -8.09 -13.59
N LYS A 213 -17.59 -8.47 -14.82
CA LYS A 213 -17.76 -9.81 -15.40
C LYS A 213 -16.44 -10.43 -15.83
N ALA A 214 -15.33 -9.89 -15.32
CA ALA A 214 -13.99 -10.34 -15.71
C ALA A 214 -13.78 -11.82 -15.40
N GLU A 215 -13.30 -12.56 -16.39
CA GLU A 215 -12.84 -13.92 -16.17
C GLU A 215 -11.40 -13.90 -15.66
N LEU A 216 -11.17 -14.63 -14.56
CA LEU A 216 -9.87 -14.81 -13.96
C LEU A 216 -9.22 -16.10 -14.49
N ASP A 217 -7.89 -16.14 -14.51
CA ASP A 217 -7.17 -17.39 -14.72
C ASP A 217 -6.96 -18.11 -13.38
N PRO A 218 -7.64 -19.24 -13.11
CA PRO A 218 -7.56 -19.90 -11.82
C PRO A 218 -6.16 -20.44 -11.49
N ALA A 219 -5.31 -20.71 -12.50
CA ALA A 219 -3.94 -21.16 -12.27
C ALA A 219 -3.07 -20.01 -11.79
N VAL A 220 -3.17 -18.85 -12.44
CA VAL A 220 -2.48 -17.61 -12.05
C VAL A 220 -2.92 -17.16 -10.64
N VAL A 221 -4.22 -17.14 -10.37
CA VAL A 221 -4.78 -16.80 -9.06
C VAL A 221 -4.18 -17.69 -7.96
N ARG A 222 -4.20 -19.00 -8.16
CA ARG A 222 -3.67 -19.95 -7.18
C ARG A 222 -2.17 -19.79 -6.99
N GLU A 223 -1.40 -19.66 -8.06
CA GLU A 223 0.05 -19.47 -8.00
C GLU A 223 0.42 -18.21 -7.23
N ASN A 224 -0.27 -17.10 -7.47
CA ASN A 224 0.03 -15.82 -6.84
C ASN A 224 -0.44 -15.74 -5.38
N ILE A 225 -1.57 -16.36 -5.03
CA ILE A 225 -2.15 -16.25 -3.67
C ILE A 225 -1.56 -17.29 -2.71
N ALA A 226 -1.29 -18.50 -3.16
CA ALA A 226 -0.87 -19.59 -2.28
C ALA A 226 0.34 -19.26 -1.37
N PRO A 227 1.39 -18.54 -1.84
CA PRO A 227 2.55 -18.20 -1.02
C PRO A 227 2.32 -17.12 0.04
N ILE A 228 1.24 -16.34 -0.04
CA ILE A 228 0.96 -15.23 0.89
C ILE A 228 0.83 -15.75 2.32
N ARG A 229 1.55 -15.12 3.27
CA ARG A 229 1.60 -15.54 4.69
C ARG A 229 1.20 -14.43 5.67
N MET A 230 1.38 -13.17 5.27
CA MET A 230 1.05 -12.00 6.09
C MET A 230 -0.39 -11.55 5.86
N PRO A 231 -0.96 -10.78 6.80
CA PRO A 231 -2.27 -10.15 6.60
C PRO A 231 -2.24 -9.12 5.47
N VAL A 232 -3.35 -9.01 4.75
CA VAL A 232 -3.56 -8.08 3.64
C VAL A 232 -4.75 -7.18 3.95
N LEU A 233 -4.57 -5.86 3.79
CA LEU A 233 -5.62 -4.86 3.83
C LEU A 233 -5.84 -4.30 2.42
N ILE A 234 -7.07 -4.31 1.95
CA ILE A 234 -7.48 -3.70 0.67
C ILE A 234 -8.36 -2.51 0.99
N LEU A 235 -8.03 -1.33 0.43
CA LEU A 235 -8.79 -0.09 0.57
C LEU A 235 -9.33 0.29 -0.80
N VAL A 236 -10.63 0.47 -0.96
CA VAL A 236 -11.24 0.80 -2.26
C VAL A 236 -12.41 1.77 -2.11
N GLY A 237 -12.59 2.64 -3.11
CA GLY A 237 -13.74 3.54 -3.19
C GLY A 237 -14.82 3.02 -4.12
N THR A 238 -16.10 3.37 -3.84
CA THR A 238 -17.23 2.93 -4.67
C THR A 238 -17.25 3.55 -6.06
N GLU A 239 -16.62 4.70 -6.25
CA GLU A 239 -16.48 5.38 -7.55
C GLU A 239 -15.22 4.92 -8.33
N ASP A 240 -14.46 3.99 -7.76
CA ASP A 240 -13.33 3.38 -8.48
C ASP A 240 -13.83 2.31 -9.46
N ARG A 241 -13.56 2.54 -10.74
CA ARG A 241 -13.88 1.57 -11.80
C ARG A 241 -13.20 0.19 -11.62
N LEU A 242 -12.14 0.11 -10.81
CA LEU A 242 -11.42 -1.14 -10.53
C LEU A 242 -12.01 -1.88 -9.33
N MET A 243 -12.93 -1.27 -8.57
CA MET A 243 -13.55 -1.89 -7.39
C MET A 243 -14.05 -3.33 -7.64
N PRO A 244 -14.66 -3.71 -8.78
CA PRO A 244 -15.05 -5.09 -9.00
C PRO A 244 -13.89 -6.08 -8.93
N LEU A 245 -12.71 -5.71 -9.43
CA LEU A 245 -11.51 -6.55 -9.34
C LEU A 245 -10.94 -6.62 -7.92
N ASP A 246 -11.08 -5.54 -7.15
CA ASP A 246 -10.61 -5.49 -5.76
C ASP A 246 -11.47 -6.38 -4.86
N ILE A 247 -12.78 -6.45 -5.14
CA ILE A 247 -13.69 -7.40 -4.50
C ILE A 247 -13.31 -8.85 -4.88
N MET A 248 -13.06 -9.11 -6.17
CA MET A 248 -12.60 -10.44 -6.61
C MET A 248 -11.26 -10.83 -5.97
N LEU A 249 -10.34 -9.88 -5.81
CA LEU A 249 -9.07 -10.11 -5.12
C LEU A 249 -9.30 -10.53 -3.67
N HIS A 250 -10.16 -9.81 -2.95
CA HIS A 250 -10.55 -10.16 -1.58
C HIS A 250 -11.14 -11.56 -1.52
N ASP A 251 -12.12 -11.87 -2.38
CA ASP A 251 -12.84 -13.13 -2.35
C ASP A 251 -11.90 -14.33 -2.64
N GLU A 252 -10.98 -14.20 -3.60
CA GLU A 252 -10.01 -15.24 -3.90
C GLU A 252 -8.96 -15.42 -2.77
N LEU A 253 -8.56 -14.34 -2.10
CA LEU A 253 -7.72 -14.43 -0.91
C LEU A 253 -8.46 -15.14 0.23
N ALA A 254 -9.69 -14.73 0.53
CA ALA A 254 -10.52 -15.32 1.58
C ALA A 254 -10.81 -16.82 1.30
N LYS A 255 -11.16 -17.16 0.07
CA LYS A 255 -11.40 -18.53 -0.40
C LYS A 255 -10.19 -19.46 -0.19
N GLN A 256 -8.96 -18.91 -0.29
CA GLN A 256 -7.73 -19.63 -0.02
C GLN A 256 -7.27 -19.52 1.45
N GLY A 257 -8.14 -19.06 2.35
CA GLY A 257 -7.89 -19.00 3.80
C GLY A 257 -6.83 -17.97 4.21
N LYS A 258 -6.64 -16.91 3.41
CA LYS A 258 -5.70 -15.83 3.76
C LYS A 258 -6.34 -14.84 4.72
N ALA A 259 -5.54 -14.27 5.62
CA ALA A 259 -5.96 -13.17 6.46
C ALA A 259 -6.11 -11.91 5.60
N VAL A 260 -7.33 -11.55 5.24
CA VAL A 260 -7.63 -10.40 4.38
C VAL A 260 -8.79 -9.60 4.93
N ARG A 261 -8.68 -8.28 4.83
CA ARG A 261 -9.76 -7.30 5.06
C ARG A 261 -9.96 -6.45 3.82
N LEU A 262 -11.20 -6.15 3.50
CA LEU A 262 -11.59 -5.20 2.46
C LEU A 262 -12.40 -4.08 3.09
N GLU A 263 -11.89 -2.86 2.99
CA GLU A 263 -12.53 -1.65 3.48
C GLU A 263 -13.01 -0.83 2.29
N ILE A 264 -14.33 -0.63 2.18
CA ILE A 264 -14.98 0.05 1.05
C ILE A 264 -15.46 1.41 1.53
N PHE A 265 -15.05 2.47 0.84
CA PHE A 265 -15.38 3.85 1.14
C PHE A 265 -16.39 4.38 0.13
N GLU A 266 -17.59 4.78 0.60
CA GLU A 266 -18.60 5.38 -0.25
C GLU A 266 -18.09 6.69 -0.86
N HIS A 267 -18.38 6.91 -2.14
CA HIS A 267 -17.94 8.06 -2.94
C HIS A 267 -16.41 8.19 -3.11
N GLY A 268 -15.62 7.17 -2.72
CA GLY A 268 -14.18 7.18 -2.95
C GLY A 268 -13.84 6.91 -4.42
N TYR A 269 -13.05 7.79 -5.03
CA TYR A 269 -12.45 7.57 -6.36
C TYR A 269 -11.17 6.73 -6.27
N HIS A 270 -10.55 6.46 -7.40
CA HIS A 270 -9.42 5.54 -7.54
C HIS A 270 -8.24 5.78 -6.58
N ASP A 271 -7.91 7.03 -6.28
CA ASP A 271 -6.75 7.37 -5.45
C ASP A 271 -7.12 8.19 -4.18
N PHE A 272 -8.40 8.09 -3.71
CA PHE A 272 -8.88 8.80 -2.50
C PHE A 272 -7.99 8.55 -1.27
N VAL A 273 -7.41 7.36 -1.17
CA VAL A 273 -6.49 6.97 -0.08
C VAL A 273 -5.26 7.87 0.07
N LEU A 274 -4.94 8.66 -0.95
CA LEU A 274 -3.87 9.66 -0.93
C LEU A 274 -4.31 11.00 -0.32
N GLY A 275 -5.58 11.16 0.00
CA GLY A 275 -6.12 12.23 0.81
C GLY A 275 -6.35 13.58 0.15
N ASN A 276 -5.86 13.79 -1.07
CA ASN A 276 -5.88 15.10 -1.69
C ASN A 276 -6.10 15.02 -3.21
N GLN A 277 -7.31 14.62 -3.62
CA GLN A 277 -7.65 14.41 -5.02
C GLN A 277 -8.36 15.59 -5.69
N GLY A 278 -8.28 15.59 -7.04
CA GLY A 278 -9.00 16.50 -7.91
C GLY A 278 -8.32 17.86 -8.12
N GLN A 279 -9.11 18.84 -8.58
CA GLN A 279 -8.66 20.21 -8.84
C GLN A 279 -8.14 20.93 -7.57
N GLU A 280 -8.72 20.60 -6.43
CA GLU A 280 -8.39 21.17 -5.13
C GLU A 280 -7.03 20.73 -4.59
N ARG A 281 -6.47 19.66 -5.13
CA ARG A 281 -5.15 19.13 -4.79
C ARG A 281 -4.02 20.14 -4.87
N LYS A 282 -4.10 21.07 -5.84
CA LYS A 282 -3.05 22.07 -6.09
C LYS A 282 -3.03 23.18 -5.05
N ASP A 283 -4.16 23.42 -4.41
CA ASP A 283 -4.38 24.51 -3.47
C ASP A 283 -4.30 24.05 -2.00
N LEU A 284 -4.10 22.76 -1.77
CA LEU A 284 -3.96 22.22 -0.42
C LEU A 284 -2.61 22.59 0.19
N PRO A 285 -2.59 23.12 1.41
CA PRO A 285 -1.37 23.24 2.17
C PRO A 285 -0.70 21.86 2.36
N ARG A 286 0.63 21.86 2.37
CA ARG A 286 1.41 20.65 2.60
C ARG A 286 1.04 20.01 3.94
N GLY A 287 0.80 18.71 3.97
CA GLY A 287 0.48 17.97 5.18
C GLY A 287 -1.00 17.95 5.56
N GLU A 288 -1.90 18.44 4.71
CA GLU A 288 -3.32 18.42 4.97
C GLU A 288 -4.06 17.36 4.15
N ILE A 289 -5.12 16.80 4.72
CA ILE A 289 -6.05 15.87 4.08
C ILE A 289 -7.42 16.53 4.04
N LEU A 290 -7.99 16.67 2.85
CA LEU A 290 -9.30 17.24 2.63
C LEU A 290 -10.43 16.22 2.83
N LEU A 291 -10.17 14.95 2.54
CA LEU A 291 -11.19 13.92 2.42
C LEU A 291 -11.35 13.14 3.74
N PRO A 292 -12.52 13.16 4.39
CA PRO A 292 -12.76 12.41 5.62
C PRO A 292 -12.48 10.91 5.49
N GLY A 293 -12.89 10.30 4.37
CA GLY A 293 -12.64 8.88 4.12
C GLY A 293 -11.15 8.54 3.97
N ALA A 294 -10.35 9.46 3.43
CA ALA A 294 -8.90 9.28 3.38
C ALA A 294 -8.25 9.32 4.77
N LEU A 295 -8.74 10.18 5.66
CA LEU A 295 -8.29 10.20 7.05
C LEU A 295 -8.65 8.90 7.77
N GLU A 296 -9.87 8.41 7.58
CA GLU A 296 -10.30 7.14 8.15
C GLU A 296 -9.47 5.97 7.61
N ALA A 297 -9.23 5.92 6.29
CA ALA A 297 -8.37 4.91 5.67
C ALA A 297 -6.94 4.94 6.23
N LEU A 298 -6.40 6.13 6.51
CA LEU A 298 -5.09 6.29 7.13
C LEU A 298 -5.06 5.70 8.55
N GLU A 299 -6.04 6.02 9.40
CA GLU A 299 -6.10 5.52 10.77
C GLU A 299 -6.35 3.99 10.81
N LEU A 300 -7.17 3.47 9.92
CA LEU A 300 -7.35 2.02 9.73
C LEU A 300 -6.05 1.34 9.30
N THR A 301 -5.30 1.95 8.38
CA THR A 301 -4.00 1.44 7.95
C THR A 301 -3.00 1.40 9.09
N LEU A 302 -2.90 2.48 9.87
CA LEU A 302 -2.04 2.54 11.05
C LEU A 302 -2.39 1.46 12.09
N LYS A 303 -3.67 1.27 12.35
CA LYS A 303 -4.15 0.23 13.26
C LYS A 303 -3.76 -1.15 12.72
N PHE A 304 -4.03 -1.42 11.45
CA PHE A 304 -3.78 -2.71 10.82
C PHE A 304 -2.31 -3.12 10.84
N VAL A 305 -1.38 -2.23 10.50
CA VAL A 305 0.06 -2.56 10.48
C VAL A 305 0.67 -2.67 11.88
N ARG A 306 -0.06 -2.28 12.94
CA ARG A 306 0.33 -2.42 14.35
C ARG A 306 -0.20 -3.68 14.99
N GLU A 307 -1.15 -4.34 14.38
CA GLU A 307 -1.72 -5.57 14.93
C GLU A 307 -0.64 -6.65 15.01
N PRO A 308 -0.53 -7.37 16.13
CA PRO A 308 0.38 -8.50 16.24
C PRO A 308 -0.04 -9.61 15.27
N LYS A 309 0.95 -10.31 14.71
CA LYS A 309 0.73 -11.51 13.88
C LYS A 309 0.35 -12.69 14.73
#